data_1ce77b756e02ef16eff5635f7fdf129f
#
_entry.id   1ce77b756e02ef16eff5635f7fdf129f
#
_cell.length_a   1.000
_cell.length_b   1.000
_cell.length_c   1.000
_cell.angle_alpha   90.00
_cell.angle_beta   90.00
_cell.angle_gamma   90.00
#
_symmetry.space_group_name_H-M   'P 1'
#
loop_
_entity.id
_entity.type
_entity.pdbx_description
1 polymer ?
#
loop_
_entity_poly.entity_id
_entity_poly.type
_entity_poly.pdbx_seq_one_letter_code
_entity_poly.pdbx_strand_id
1 'polypeptide(L)'
;MKDLNYFYYSKSFNFKYAIFFVLLLLWVTSIKAQTSSEVYKKLKKLNFLGSVLYLAAHPDDENTRVISYFSNHVLARTAYLSMTRGDGGQNLIGAELREALGLIRTQELLSARKIDGGSQFFTMANDFGYSKNPTETLTIWDKDQVLEQTIDRIQKFKPDIIINRFNSGSSGRTHGHHTASAMISEWAYEALHKNEKAWQPKRVFHNTSRYFYGNRENFKKANREGMVAINVGGFDPLTGKTNSEIAALSRSQHKSQGFGSAAALGERMEYLELVKGKKLSTNNPFEGIDTKWTRIKGGSPIGKAINKIIDDFDFSAPYKSAPPLLEVKAMIFQLNDTHWKKVKIKEINSLIVQCLGLKLQFNAQMPYGVVGEDLQLKLIANNPSPLTVVLKGIEFKGEAYDLNFSLKTNRLFNKSFDTKTSGAISSPYWLTQKGTQGMYITDKKEWIGRAKPPAAYKAKI
;
A
#
# COMPACT_ATOMS: atom_id res chain seq x y z
N MET A 1 -45.58 -16.10 66.78
CA MET A 1 -46.24 -14.86 66.32
C MET A 1 -45.49 -14.37 65.05
N LYS A 2 -46.21 -14.35 63.97
CA LYS A 2 -45.99 -13.68 62.68
C LYS A 2 -44.69 -13.99 61.92
N ASP A 3 -44.86 -14.89 60.98
CA ASP A 3 -44.01 -15.18 59.86
C ASP A 3 -43.94 -13.99 58.88
N LEU A 4 -42.72 -13.67 58.36
CA LEU A 4 -42.49 -12.77 57.25
C LEU A 4 -41.81 -13.59 56.16
N ASN A 5 -42.60 -14.05 55.20
CA ASN A 5 -42.13 -14.65 53.94
C ASN A 5 -41.57 -13.57 53.03
N TYR A 6 -40.26 -13.56 52.80
CA TYR A 6 -39.65 -12.80 51.72
C TYR A 6 -39.64 -13.62 50.43
N PHE A 7 -40.44 -13.19 49.46
CA PHE A 7 -40.39 -13.68 48.09
C PHE A 7 -39.15 -13.11 47.41
N TYR A 8 -38.16 -13.95 47.20
CA TYR A 8 -37.06 -13.64 46.24
C TYR A 8 -37.53 -13.93 44.84
N TYR A 9 -37.80 -12.88 44.05
CA TYR A 9 -37.95 -12.97 42.59
C TYR A 9 -36.56 -13.00 41.96
N SER A 10 -36.02 -14.18 41.71
CA SER A 10 -34.82 -14.39 40.88
C SER A 10 -35.23 -14.23 39.42
N LYS A 11 -35.02 -13.03 38.86
CA LYS A 11 -35.00 -12.87 37.39
C LYS A 11 -33.74 -13.56 36.88
N SER A 12 -33.85 -14.78 36.38
CA SER A 12 -32.80 -15.45 35.61
C SER A 12 -32.55 -14.62 34.36
N PHE A 13 -31.50 -13.82 34.35
CA PHE A 13 -31.02 -13.11 33.18
C PHE A 13 -30.53 -14.16 32.19
N ASN A 14 -31.23 -14.30 31.07
CA ASN A 14 -30.96 -15.34 30.08
C ASN A 14 -29.65 -15.03 29.38
N PHE A 15 -28.56 -15.56 29.90
CA PHE A 15 -27.16 -15.36 29.42
C PHE A 15 -26.99 -15.64 27.90
N LYS A 16 -27.86 -16.48 27.35
CA LYS A 16 -27.91 -16.78 25.91
C LYS A 16 -28.27 -15.53 25.04
N TYR A 17 -29.17 -14.67 25.53
CA TYR A 17 -29.54 -13.45 24.79
C TYR A 17 -28.48 -12.35 24.94
N ALA A 18 -27.78 -12.29 26.04
CA ALA A 18 -26.65 -11.36 26.22
C ALA A 18 -25.48 -11.70 25.28
N ILE A 19 -25.17 -13.00 25.13
CA ILE A 19 -24.14 -13.46 24.17
C ILE A 19 -24.57 -13.18 22.72
N PHE A 20 -25.84 -13.39 22.38
CA PHE A 20 -26.35 -13.10 21.05
C PHE A 20 -26.31 -11.60 20.72
N PHE A 21 -26.61 -10.74 21.68
CA PHE A 21 -26.52 -9.27 21.53
C PHE A 21 -25.08 -8.78 21.41
N VAL A 22 -24.14 -9.37 22.14
CA VAL A 22 -22.69 -9.08 22.03
C VAL A 22 -22.12 -9.56 20.69
N LEU A 23 -22.56 -10.72 20.19
CA LEU A 23 -22.16 -11.22 18.87
C LEU A 23 -22.73 -10.38 17.72
N LEU A 24 -23.95 -9.81 17.87
CA LEU A 24 -24.55 -8.89 16.90
C LEU A 24 -23.81 -7.54 16.83
N LEU A 25 -23.27 -7.07 17.96
CA LEU A 25 -22.48 -5.84 18.04
C LEU A 25 -21.08 -6.00 17.39
N LEU A 26 -20.54 -7.23 17.32
CA LEU A 26 -19.26 -7.51 16.68
C LEU A 26 -19.31 -7.57 15.15
N TRP A 27 -20.50 -7.55 14.55
CA TRP A 27 -20.71 -7.57 13.08
C TRP A 27 -20.91 -6.19 12.46
N VAL A 28 -20.69 -5.12 13.20
CA VAL A 28 -20.59 -3.80 12.60
C VAL A 28 -19.25 -3.74 11.86
N THR A 29 -19.20 -4.23 10.63
CA THR A 29 -18.14 -3.87 9.70
C THR A 29 -18.15 -2.36 9.61
N SER A 30 -17.17 -1.72 10.24
CA SER A 30 -16.98 -0.27 10.17
C SER A 30 -16.76 0.09 8.71
N ILE A 31 -17.83 0.45 7.99
CA ILE A 31 -17.73 1.13 6.70
C ILE A 31 -17.10 2.48 7.05
N LYS A 32 -15.78 2.57 7.01
CA LYS A 32 -15.10 3.86 7.18
C LYS A 32 -15.56 4.74 6.03
N ALA A 33 -16.47 5.65 6.34
CA ALA A 33 -16.76 6.76 5.45
C ALA A 33 -15.50 7.58 5.32
N GLN A 34 -15.15 7.99 4.10
CA GLN A 34 -13.99 8.81 3.85
C GLN A 34 -14.34 10.24 4.25
N THR A 35 -13.49 10.86 5.07
CA THR A 35 -13.70 12.24 5.52
C THR A 35 -13.36 13.25 4.41
N SER A 36 -13.94 14.44 4.47
CA SER A 36 -13.60 15.54 3.55
C SER A 36 -12.12 15.89 3.60
N SER A 37 -11.49 15.79 4.79
CA SER A 37 -10.05 15.98 4.96
C SER A 37 -9.21 14.97 4.19
N GLU A 38 -9.63 13.70 4.17
CA GLU A 38 -8.95 12.66 3.38
C GLU A 38 -9.12 12.90 1.87
N VAL A 39 -10.30 13.36 1.43
CA VAL A 39 -10.57 13.76 0.04
C VAL A 39 -9.66 14.93 -0.35
N TYR A 40 -9.60 15.99 0.47
CA TYR A 40 -8.74 17.13 0.26
C TYR A 40 -7.25 16.76 0.17
N LYS A 41 -6.79 15.88 1.05
CA LYS A 41 -5.42 15.36 1.01
C LYS A 41 -5.10 14.64 -0.29
N LYS A 42 -6.03 13.83 -0.80
CA LYS A 42 -5.88 13.15 -2.10
C LYS A 42 -5.91 14.12 -3.27
N LEU A 43 -6.72 15.18 -3.18
CA LEU A 43 -6.71 16.25 -4.17
C LEU A 43 -5.34 16.94 -4.22
N LYS A 44 -4.73 17.27 -3.08
CA LYS A 44 -3.35 17.78 -3.02
C LYS A 44 -2.34 16.78 -3.59
N LYS A 45 -2.50 15.47 -3.31
CA LYS A 45 -1.63 14.41 -3.84
C LYS A 45 -1.71 14.29 -5.35
N LEU A 46 -2.85 14.61 -5.96
CA LEU A 46 -3.00 14.59 -7.42
C LEU A 46 -2.01 15.55 -8.11
N ASN A 47 -1.59 16.60 -7.40
CA ASN A 47 -0.67 17.64 -7.91
C ASN A 47 0.82 17.28 -7.71
N PHE A 48 1.13 16.16 -7.06
CA PHE A 48 2.50 15.70 -6.83
C PHE A 48 2.86 14.54 -7.78
N LEU A 49 3.92 14.69 -8.56
CA LEU A 49 4.39 13.72 -9.57
C LEU A 49 5.77 13.14 -9.22
N GLY A 50 5.99 12.80 -7.97
CA GLY A 50 7.20 12.14 -7.50
C GLY A 50 6.93 10.76 -6.94
N SER A 51 7.91 9.85 -7.00
CA SER A 51 7.77 8.46 -6.58
C SER A 51 8.98 7.94 -5.81
N VAL A 52 8.72 7.15 -4.76
CA VAL A 52 9.71 6.57 -3.85
C VAL A 52 9.49 5.07 -3.75
N LEU A 53 10.56 4.30 -3.94
CA LEU A 53 10.59 2.87 -3.67
C LEU A 53 11.45 2.60 -2.44
N TYR A 54 10.82 2.18 -1.35
CA TYR A 54 11.54 1.64 -0.19
C TYR A 54 11.83 0.16 -0.43
N LEU A 55 13.03 -0.33 -0.06
CA LEU A 55 13.46 -1.70 -0.36
C LEU A 55 14.17 -2.32 0.84
N ALA A 56 13.77 -3.57 1.19
CA ALA A 56 14.41 -4.38 2.20
C ALA A 56 14.17 -5.88 2.00
N ALA A 57 14.68 -6.71 2.90
CA ALA A 57 14.67 -8.16 2.76
C ALA A 57 13.33 -8.81 3.15
N HIS A 58 12.73 -8.40 4.28
CA HIS A 58 11.60 -9.10 4.88
C HIS A 58 10.42 -8.16 5.16
N PRO A 59 9.19 -8.71 5.32
CA PRO A 59 8.11 -8.01 6.01
C PRO A 59 8.59 -7.60 7.41
N ASP A 60 8.35 -6.33 7.81
CA ASP A 60 8.79 -5.70 9.07
C ASP A 60 10.17 -5.00 9.08
N ASP A 61 10.99 -5.20 8.06
CA ASP A 61 12.24 -4.43 7.89
C ASP A 61 11.99 -2.96 7.55
N GLU A 62 10.83 -2.66 6.96
CA GLU A 62 10.55 -1.32 6.50
C GLU A 62 10.49 -0.31 7.66
N ASN A 63 11.03 0.88 7.41
CA ASN A 63 10.84 2.02 8.28
C ASN A 63 9.48 2.67 7.98
N THR A 64 8.46 2.27 8.74
CA THR A 64 7.08 2.77 8.56
C THR A 64 6.98 4.29 8.71
N ARG A 65 7.89 4.95 9.48
CA ARG A 65 7.93 6.42 9.58
C ARG A 65 8.35 7.06 8.26
N VAL A 66 9.33 6.49 7.58
CA VAL A 66 9.82 7.00 6.29
C VAL A 66 8.76 6.77 5.20
N ILE A 67 8.16 5.58 5.14
CA ILE A 67 7.09 5.28 4.18
C ILE A 67 5.89 6.21 4.39
N SER A 68 5.44 6.35 5.65
CA SER A 68 4.32 7.25 5.99
C SER A 68 4.65 8.72 5.68
N TYR A 69 5.86 9.18 5.96
CA TYR A 69 6.32 10.53 5.66
C TYR A 69 6.21 10.84 4.16
N PHE A 70 6.77 9.98 3.31
CA PHE A 70 6.70 10.20 1.86
C PHE A 70 5.28 10.07 1.32
N SER A 71 4.48 9.12 1.83
CA SER A 71 3.11 8.89 1.35
C SER A 71 2.13 9.97 1.79
N ASN A 72 2.24 10.45 3.04
CA ASN A 72 1.23 11.25 3.70
C ASN A 72 1.63 12.71 3.92
N HIS A 73 2.93 13.01 4.05
CA HIS A 73 3.43 14.37 4.28
C HIS A 73 3.96 14.97 2.97
N VAL A 74 4.86 14.27 2.28
CA VAL A 74 5.37 14.69 0.96
C VAL A 74 4.33 14.45 -0.14
N LEU A 75 3.38 13.54 0.07
CA LEU A 75 2.34 13.12 -0.88
C LEU A 75 2.89 12.38 -2.10
N ALA A 76 4.09 11.83 -1.99
CA ALA A 76 4.72 11.05 -3.05
C ALA A 76 4.00 9.71 -3.25
N ARG A 77 4.09 9.20 -4.48
CA ARG A 77 3.72 7.82 -4.79
C ARG A 77 4.77 6.89 -4.19
N THR A 78 4.46 6.26 -3.07
CA THR A 78 5.40 5.46 -2.28
C THR A 78 5.07 3.98 -2.36
N ALA A 79 6.09 3.13 -2.45
CA ALA A 79 5.93 1.67 -2.38
C ALA A 79 7.05 1.05 -1.54
N TYR A 80 6.76 -0.13 -1.01
CA TYR A 80 7.73 -1.03 -0.39
C TYR A 80 7.91 -2.27 -1.25
N LEU A 81 9.15 -2.61 -1.59
CA LEU A 81 9.54 -3.89 -2.16
C LEU A 81 10.24 -4.71 -1.08
N SER A 82 9.60 -5.77 -0.61
CA SER A 82 10.20 -6.79 0.22
C SER A 82 10.76 -7.90 -0.67
N MET A 83 12.00 -8.32 -0.46
CA MET A 83 12.56 -9.41 -1.26
C MET A 83 11.81 -10.71 -1.02
N THR A 84 11.50 -11.03 0.23
CA THR A 84 10.81 -12.25 0.64
C THR A 84 9.43 -11.95 1.25
N ARG A 85 8.69 -13.01 1.54
CA ARG A 85 7.42 -12.96 2.30
C ARG A 85 7.59 -13.25 3.79
N GLY A 86 8.84 -13.49 4.23
CA GLY A 86 9.17 -13.73 5.63
C GLY A 86 8.80 -15.11 6.13
N ASP A 87 8.82 -16.09 5.25
CA ASP A 87 8.42 -17.47 5.50
C ASP A 87 9.34 -18.18 6.50
N GLY A 88 10.63 -17.82 6.51
CA GLY A 88 11.66 -18.38 7.40
C GLY A 88 11.73 -17.72 8.77
N GLY A 89 10.86 -16.74 9.04
CA GLY A 89 10.82 -16.03 10.31
C GLY A 89 10.14 -16.81 11.44
N GLN A 90 9.98 -16.14 12.58
CA GLN A 90 9.27 -16.64 13.76
C GLN A 90 7.80 -16.18 13.73
N ASN A 91 6.91 -16.95 14.37
CA ASN A 91 5.54 -16.57 14.65
C ASN A 91 5.35 -16.54 16.18
N LEU A 92 5.23 -15.35 16.75
CA LEU A 92 5.12 -15.17 18.20
C LEU A 92 3.69 -15.28 18.74
N ILE A 93 2.69 -15.41 17.85
CA ILE A 93 1.27 -15.43 18.23
C ILE A 93 0.50 -16.65 17.69
N GLY A 94 1.17 -17.54 16.97
CA GLY A 94 0.54 -18.71 16.35
C GLY A 94 1.55 -19.82 16.08
N ALA A 95 1.05 -20.93 15.55
CA ALA A 95 1.83 -22.12 15.21
C ALA A 95 2.22 -22.20 13.72
N GLU A 96 1.73 -21.28 12.91
CA GLU A 96 1.97 -21.27 11.47
C GLU A 96 3.43 -20.90 11.19
N LEU A 97 4.09 -21.75 10.42
CA LEU A 97 5.47 -21.59 9.98
C LEU A 97 5.56 -21.71 8.45
N ARG A 98 6.70 -21.35 7.88
CA ARG A 98 7.02 -21.42 6.46
C ARG A 98 5.96 -20.73 5.60
N GLU A 99 5.45 -21.36 4.56
CA GLU A 99 4.52 -20.78 3.59
C GLU A 99 3.24 -20.22 4.26
N ALA A 100 2.75 -20.87 5.32
CA ALA A 100 1.60 -20.40 6.09
C ALA A 100 1.94 -19.06 6.82
N LEU A 101 3.12 -18.97 7.41
CA LEU A 101 3.60 -17.73 8.01
C LEU A 101 3.79 -16.63 6.95
N GLY A 102 4.36 -16.97 5.79
CA GLY A 102 4.51 -16.03 4.66
C GLY A 102 3.18 -15.45 4.18
N LEU A 103 2.10 -16.25 4.21
CA LEU A 103 0.74 -15.77 3.95
C LEU A 103 0.28 -14.76 4.99
N ILE A 104 0.47 -15.07 6.28
CA ILE A 104 0.13 -14.17 7.40
C ILE A 104 0.91 -12.86 7.27
N ARG A 105 2.23 -12.91 7.15
CA ARG A 105 3.10 -11.74 7.04
C ARG A 105 2.81 -10.90 5.79
N THR A 106 2.39 -11.52 4.69
CA THR A 106 1.89 -10.81 3.51
C THR A 106 0.62 -9.99 3.84
N GLN A 107 -0.34 -10.54 4.63
CA GLN A 107 -1.55 -9.82 5.03
C GLN A 107 -1.23 -8.71 6.04
N GLU A 108 -0.30 -8.92 6.94
CA GLU A 108 0.19 -7.93 7.89
C GLU A 108 0.79 -6.73 7.16
N LEU A 109 1.68 -6.96 6.17
CA LEU A 109 2.21 -5.90 5.31
C LEU A 109 1.13 -5.14 4.55
N LEU A 110 0.15 -5.84 3.98
CA LEU A 110 -0.96 -5.19 3.29
C LEU A 110 -1.81 -4.33 4.23
N SER A 111 -1.95 -4.76 5.48
CA SER A 111 -2.64 -3.99 6.52
C SER A 111 -1.82 -2.77 6.94
N ALA A 112 -0.50 -2.90 7.08
CA ALA A 112 0.41 -1.79 7.33
C ALA A 112 0.35 -0.75 6.21
N ARG A 113 0.39 -1.16 4.94
CA ARG A 113 0.28 -0.26 3.76
C ARG A 113 -1.04 0.48 3.66
N LYS A 114 -2.16 -0.11 4.14
CA LYS A 114 -3.45 0.60 4.23
C LYS A 114 -3.40 1.77 5.20
N ILE A 115 -2.54 1.70 6.22
CA ILE A 115 -2.41 2.73 7.25
C ILE A 115 -1.43 3.81 6.81
N ASP A 116 -0.24 3.42 6.33
CA ASP A 116 0.82 4.37 5.97
C ASP A 116 0.73 4.91 4.53
N GLY A 117 -0.17 4.37 3.71
CA GLY A 117 -0.45 4.85 2.36
C GLY A 117 0.52 4.38 1.29
N GLY A 118 1.46 3.49 1.62
CA GLY A 118 2.35 2.85 0.65
C GLY A 118 1.66 1.74 -0.15
N SER A 119 2.30 1.33 -1.25
CA SER A 119 1.96 0.12 -2.00
C SER A 119 2.93 -1.01 -1.65
N GLN A 120 2.52 -2.27 -1.81
CA GLN A 120 3.36 -3.43 -1.47
C GLN A 120 3.71 -4.26 -2.70
N PHE A 121 5.01 -4.58 -2.83
CA PHE A 121 5.56 -5.49 -3.84
C PHE A 121 6.44 -6.56 -3.17
N PHE A 122 6.61 -7.69 -3.87
CA PHE A 122 7.50 -8.77 -3.48
C PHE A 122 8.28 -9.29 -4.68
N THR A 123 9.45 -9.91 -4.45
CA THR A 123 10.07 -10.81 -5.42
C THR A 123 9.55 -12.24 -5.20
N MET A 124 10.14 -13.19 -5.89
CA MET A 124 9.88 -14.62 -5.69
C MET A 124 10.95 -15.28 -4.80
N ALA A 125 11.82 -14.50 -4.17
CA ALA A 125 12.77 -15.02 -3.20
C ALA A 125 12.04 -15.58 -1.97
N ASN A 126 12.45 -16.78 -1.54
CA ASN A 126 11.94 -17.41 -0.33
C ASN A 126 12.84 -17.04 0.85
N ASP A 127 12.24 -16.74 1.99
CA ASP A 127 12.95 -16.62 3.25
C ASP A 127 13.23 -18.02 3.80
N PHE A 128 14.47 -18.46 3.67
CA PHE A 128 14.90 -19.78 4.11
C PHE A 128 15.39 -19.82 5.57
N GLY A 129 15.21 -18.73 6.31
CA GLY A 129 15.69 -18.56 7.68
C GLY A 129 16.97 -17.76 7.75
N TYR A 130 17.71 -17.91 8.85
CA TYR A 130 18.90 -17.10 9.08
C TYR A 130 20.01 -17.43 8.07
N SER A 131 20.57 -16.39 7.45
CA SER A 131 21.75 -16.44 6.59
C SER A 131 22.91 -15.65 7.22
N LYS A 132 24.10 -16.23 7.21
CA LYS A 132 25.30 -15.67 7.86
C LYS A 132 25.86 -14.46 7.11
N ASN A 133 25.78 -14.50 5.78
CA ASN A 133 26.37 -13.47 4.93
C ASN A 133 25.67 -13.42 3.56
N PRO A 134 25.88 -12.33 2.78
CA PRO A 134 25.19 -12.17 1.49
C PRO A 134 25.61 -13.20 0.43
N THR A 135 26.81 -13.77 0.50
CA THR A 135 27.26 -14.78 -0.44
C THR A 135 26.41 -16.05 -0.30
N GLU A 136 26.20 -16.51 0.95
CA GLU A 136 25.30 -17.63 1.24
C GLU A 136 23.89 -17.34 0.72
N THR A 137 23.36 -16.15 1.01
CA THR A 137 22.04 -15.74 0.54
C THR A 137 21.92 -15.80 -0.98
N LEU A 138 22.86 -15.18 -1.68
CA LEU A 138 22.84 -15.07 -3.14
C LEU A 138 23.16 -16.39 -3.87
N THR A 139 23.73 -17.37 -3.15
CA THR A 139 23.91 -18.75 -3.64
C THR A 139 22.61 -19.54 -3.53
N ILE A 140 21.85 -19.36 -2.43
CA ILE A 140 20.56 -20.05 -2.20
C ILE A 140 19.45 -19.39 -2.99
N TRP A 141 19.36 -18.07 -2.99
CA TRP A 141 18.51 -17.34 -3.92
C TRP A 141 19.09 -17.46 -5.33
N ASP A 142 18.23 -17.56 -6.32
CA ASP A 142 18.66 -17.33 -7.69
C ASP A 142 18.91 -15.81 -7.88
N LYS A 143 20.17 -15.41 -7.70
CA LYS A 143 20.61 -14.01 -7.74
C LYS A 143 20.11 -13.30 -9.01
N ASP A 144 20.22 -13.96 -10.16
CA ASP A 144 19.93 -13.34 -11.45
C ASP A 144 18.42 -13.16 -11.63
N GLN A 145 17.60 -14.14 -11.22
CA GLN A 145 16.15 -14.00 -11.21
C GLN A 145 15.67 -12.92 -10.22
N VAL A 146 16.22 -12.84 -9.00
CA VAL A 146 15.83 -11.81 -8.02
C VAL A 146 16.22 -10.43 -8.52
N LEU A 147 17.38 -10.29 -9.16
CA LEU A 147 17.83 -9.05 -9.78
C LEU A 147 16.88 -8.64 -10.94
N GLU A 148 16.56 -9.56 -11.84
CA GLU A 148 15.62 -9.32 -12.95
C GLU A 148 14.25 -8.87 -12.44
N GLN A 149 13.70 -9.54 -11.42
CA GLN A 149 12.42 -9.18 -10.82
C GLN A 149 12.46 -7.80 -10.14
N THR A 150 13.58 -7.44 -9.54
CA THR A 150 13.79 -6.11 -8.95
C THR A 150 13.83 -5.04 -10.02
N ILE A 151 14.57 -5.27 -11.12
CA ILE A 151 14.61 -4.40 -12.30
C ILE A 151 13.22 -4.24 -12.89
N ASP A 152 12.47 -5.34 -13.08
CA ASP A 152 11.09 -5.30 -13.59
C ASP A 152 10.17 -4.45 -12.68
N ARG A 153 10.30 -4.57 -11.34
CA ARG A 153 9.53 -3.73 -10.42
C ARG A 153 9.88 -2.26 -10.53
N ILE A 154 11.16 -1.93 -10.62
CA ILE A 154 11.61 -0.56 -10.83
C ILE A 154 11.06 -0.01 -12.16
N GLN A 155 11.14 -0.78 -13.25
CA GLN A 155 10.62 -0.38 -14.56
C GLN A 155 9.10 -0.15 -14.57
N LYS A 156 8.33 -0.99 -13.88
CA LYS A 156 6.86 -0.88 -13.80
C LYS A 156 6.39 0.17 -12.81
N PHE A 157 7.09 0.35 -11.70
CA PHE A 157 6.75 1.35 -10.69
C PHE A 157 7.30 2.73 -11.05
N LYS A 158 8.47 2.81 -11.69
CA LYS A 158 9.19 4.04 -12.05
C LYS A 158 9.44 4.96 -10.85
N PRO A 159 10.23 4.52 -9.86
CA PRO A 159 10.61 5.37 -8.73
C PRO A 159 11.59 6.45 -9.20
N ASP A 160 11.46 7.66 -8.67
CA ASP A 160 12.46 8.71 -8.82
C ASP A 160 13.65 8.48 -7.91
N ILE A 161 13.37 8.00 -6.70
CA ILE A 161 14.37 7.64 -5.70
C ILE A 161 14.10 6.25 -5.11
N ILE A 162 15.17 5.55 -4.79
CA ILE A 162 15.14 4.28 -4.06
C ILE A 162 15.73 4.51 -2.68
N ILE A 163 15.14 3.92 -1.65
CA ILE A 163 15.64 3.98 -0.27
C ILE A 163 15.81 2.55 0.23
N ASN A 164 17.07 2.12 0.38
CA ASN A 164 17.42 0.83 0.96
C ASN A 164 17.36 0.92 2.49
N ARG A 165 16.78 -0.09 3.13
CA ARG A 165 16.83 -0.22 4.59
C ARG A 165 18.22 -0.58 5.09
N PHE A 166 18.96 -1.35 4.32
CA PHE A 166 20.28 -1.88 4.67
C PHE A 166 21.37 -1.34 3.75
N ASN A 167 22.61 -1.59 4.14
CA ASN A 167 23.81 -1.17 3.43
C ASN A 167 24.51 -2.39 2.84
N SER A 168 24.95 -2.32 1.60
CA SER A 168 25.70 -3.39 0.91
C SER A 168 27.08 -3.68 1.54
N GLY A 169 27.65 -2.71 2.27
CA GLY A 169 28.92 -2.85 2.99
C GLY A 169 28.80 -3.46 4.39
N SER A 170 27.63 -3.91 4.83
CA SER A 170 27.39 -4.42 6.20
C SER A 170 27.57 -5.94 6.36
N SER A 171 28.23 -6.59 5.41
CA SER A 171 28.50 -8.05 5.47
C SER A 171 29.11 -8.48 6.80
N GLY A 172 28.57 -9.54 7.39
CA GLY A 172 29.00 -10.08 8.69
C GLY A 172 28.55 -9.30 9.93
N ARG A 173 27.86 -8.16 9.75
CA ARG A 173 27.30 -7.36 10.85
C ARG A 173 25.80 -7.47 10.99
N THR A 174 25.14 -8.07 10.01
CA THR A 174 23.71 -8.26 9.96
C THR A 174 23.38 -9.54 9.19
N HIS A 175 22.11 -9.93 9.19
CA HIS A 175 21.59 -11.06 8.43
C HIS A 175 21.98 -10.96 6.93
N GLY A 176 22.37 -12.08 6.31
CA GLY A 176 22.81 -12.11 4.91
C GLY A 176 21.75 -11.59 3.94
N HIS A 177 20.46 -11.88 4.17
CA HIS A 177 19.34 -11.34 3.37
C HIS A 177 19.31 -9.81 3.36
N HIS A 178 19.60 -9.18 4.51
CA HIS A 178 19.65 -7.72 4.62
C HIS A 178 20.68 -7.10 3.68
N THR A 179 21.92 -7.58 3.77
CA THR A 179 23.01 -7.10 2.91
C THR A 179 22.74 -7.43 1.44
N ALA A 180 22.28 -8.66 1.14
CA ALA A 180 21.95 -9.08 -0.20
C ALA A 180 20.85 -8.22 -0.84
N SER A 181 19.82 -7.81 -0.07
CA SER A 181 18.76 -6.94 -0.58
C SER A 181 19.29 -5.57 -1.04
N ALA A 182 20.25 -4.99 -0.30
CA ALA A 182 20.91 -3.75 -0.67
C ALA A 182 21.79 -3.92 -1.93
N MET A 183 22.57 -5.01 -2.00
CA MET A 183 23.39 -5.32 -3.18
C MET A 183 22.53 -5.48 -4.45
N ILE A 184 21.43 -6.23 -4.38
CA ILE A 184 20.47 -6.40 -5.50
C ILE A 184 19.91 -5.03 -5.95
N SER A 185 19.55 -4.16 -5.00
CA SER A 185 19.07 -2.80 -5.30
C SER A 185 20.09 -1.95 -6.04
N GLU A 186 21.34 -1.99 -5.61
CA GLU A 186 22.43 -1.24 -6.23
C GLU A 186 22.77 -1.79 -7.62
N TRP A 187 22.83 -3.10 -7.80
CA TRP A 187 23.02 -3.74 -9.11
C TRP A 187 21.87 -3.44 -10.06
N ALA A 188 20.62 -3.42 -9.57
CA ALA A 188 19.47 -3.03 -10.39
C ALA A 188 19.60 -1.58 -10.86
N TYR A 189 20.03 -0.65 -9.99
CA TYR A 189 20.32 0.73 -10.36
C TYR A 189 21.39 0.80 -11.46
N GLU A 190 22.51 0.11 -11.29
CA GLU A 190 23.62 0.10 -12.26
C GLU A 190 23.22 -0.50 -13.60
N ALA A 191 22.47 -1.61 -13.60
CA ALA A 191 21.96 -2.25 -14.81
C ALA A 191 21.03 -1.32 -15.60
N LEU A 192 20.15 -0.60 -14.90
CA LEU A 192 19.23 0.36 -15.50
C LEU A 192 19.93 1.58 -16.10
N HIS A 193 21.03 2.04 -15.50
CA HIS A 193 21.81 3.17 -15.99
C HIS A 193 22.68 2.82 -17.21
N LYS A 194 22.92 1.54 -17.48
CA LYS A 194 23.54 1.06 -18.73
C LYS A 194 22.57 1.03 -19.93
N ASN A 195 21.28 1.19 -19.68
CA ASN A 195 20.24 1.15 -20.72
C ASN A 195 19.49 2.51 -20.78
N GLU A 196 19.83 3.32 -21.79
CA GLU A 196 19.23 4.65 -21.96
C GLU A 196 17.70 4.64 -22.18
N LYS A 197 17.15 3.55 -22.69
CA LYS A 197 15.70 3.38 -22.90
C LYS A 197 14.96 2.98 -21.62
N ALA A 198 15.69 2.56 -20.58
CA ALA A 198 15.10 2.17 -19.31
C ALA A 198 14.75 3.37 -18.43
N TRP A 199 13.79 3.18 -17.53
CA TRP A 199 13.58 4.14 -16.45
C TRP A 199 14.76 4.11 -15.49
N GLN A 200 15.38 5.25 -15.28
CA GLN A 200 16.56 5.39 -14.42
C GLN A 200 16.19 6.16 -13.14
N PRO A 201 16.13 5.52 -11.97
CA PRO A 201 16.02 6.23 -10.70
C PRO A 201 17.16 7.23 -10.56
N LYS A 202 16.89 8.41 -10.01
CA LYS A 202 17.92 9.45 -9.90
C LYS A 202 18.90 9.22 -8.78
N ARG A 203 18.44 8.55 -7.70
CA ARG A 203 19.27 8.29 -6.51
C ARG A 203 18.89 6.99 -5.81
N VAL A 204 19.88 6.39 -5.17
CA VAL A 204 19.71 5.35 -4.17
C VAL A 204 20.24 5.88 -2.85
N PHE A 205 19.44 5.77 -1.79
CA PHE A 205 19.81 6.12 -0.44
C PHE A 205 19.82 4.88 0.45
N HIS A 206 20.66 4.91 1.49
CA HIS A 206 20.56 4.04 2.65
C HIS A 206 19.87 4.78 3.80
N ASN A 207 18.79 4.24 4.32
CA ASN A 207 18.13 4.79 5.51
C ASN A 207 18.91 4.37 6.76
N THR A 208 19.92 5.14 7.09
CA THR A 208 20.84 4.87 8.20
C THR A 208 20.28 5.31 9.54
N SER A 209 20.84 4.77 10.62
CA SER A 209 20.48 5.11 12.00
C SER A 209 21.60 4.73 12.96
N ARG A 210 21.49 5.12 14.23
CA ARG A 210 22.43 4.74 15.30
C ARG A 210 22.75 3.23 15.36
N TYR A 211 21.82 2.39 14.93
CA TYR A 211 22.00 0.93 14.90
C TYR A 211 23.20 0.52 14.04
N PHE A 212 23.36 1.14 12.87
CA PHE A 212 24.46 0.84 11.94
C PHE A 212 25.83 1.37 12.40
N TYR A 213 25.84 2.23 13.43
CA TYR A 213 27.06 2.77 14.05
C TYR A 213 27.37 2.14 15.42
N GLY A 214 26.62 1.07 15.79
CA GLY A 214 26.78 0.36 17.05
C GLY A 214 26.06 1.03 18.24
N ASN A 215 26.21 2.36 18.39
CA ASN A 215 25.53 3.09 19.47
C ASN A 215 25.26 4.55 19.10
N ARG A 216 24.56 5.26 20.00
CA ARG A 216 24.16 6.67 19.81
C ARG A 216 25.37 7.62 19.76
N GLU A 217 26.39 7.38 20.57
CA GLU A 217 27.58 8.25 20.66
C GLU A 217 28.43 8.15 19.38
N ASN A 218 28.63 6.95 18.87
CA ASN A 218 29.30 6.76 17.59
C ASN A 218 28.54 7.45 16.44
N PHE A 219 27.19 7.35 16.45
CA PHE A 219 26.37 8.02 15.44
C PHE A 219 26.42 9.56 15.56
N LYS A 220 26.53 10.11 16.78
CA LYS A 220 26.71 11.55 16.97
C LYS A 220 28.09 12.04 16.45
N LYS A 221 29.11 11.22 16.61
CA LYS A 221 30.50 11.51 16.17
C LYS A 221 30.69 11.23 14.66
N ALA A 222 29.79 10.49 14.03
CA ALA A 222 29.90 10.15 12.62
C ALA A 222 29.85 11.42 11.75
N ASN A 223 30.64 11.44 10.69
CA ASN A 223 30.49 12.46 9.66
C ASN A 223 29.16 12.26 8.96
N ARG A 224 28.26 13.23 9.10
CA ARG A 224 26.93 13.26 8.48
C ARG A 224 26.84 14.25 7.33
N GLU A 225 27.97 14.79 6.91
CA GLU A 225 28.05 15.66 5.76
C GLU A 225 27.54 14.91 4.51
N GLY A 226 26.61 15.53 3.78
CA GLY A 226 25.97 14.92 2.61
C GLY A 226 24.86 13.92 2.93
N MET A 227 24.54 13.63 4.19
CA MET A 227 23.31 12.92 4.55
C MET A 227 22.12 13.86 4.49
N VAL A 228 21.03 13.39 3.92
CA VAL A 228 19.74 14.08 4.00
C VAL A 228 19.09 13.77 5.34
N ALA A 229 18.88 14.80 6.15
CA ALA A 229 18.19 14.70 7.42
C ALA A 229 16.74 15.15 7.27
N ILE A 230 15.78 14.26 7.50
CA ILE A 230 14.34 14.56 7.40
C ILE A 230 13.67 14.41 8.76
N ASN A 231 12.87 15.40 9.14
CA ASN A 231 12.03 15.30 10.33
C ASN A 231 10.73 14.58 9.97
N VAL A 232 10.59 13.34 10.42
CA VAL A 232 9.43 12.50 10.16
C VAL A 232 8.43 12.48 11.33
N GLY A 233 8.54 13.41 12.29
CA GLY A 233 7.66 13.51 13.46
C GLY A 233 6.49 14.48 13.30
N GLY A 234 6.34 15.11 12.12
CA GLY A 234 5.38 16.19 11.90
C GLY A 234 3.91 15.82 12.14
N PHE A 235 3.15 16.78 12.64
CA PHE A 235 1.70 16.65 12.80
C PHE A 235 0.97 16.97 11.49
N ASP A 236 -0.01 16.15 11.14
CA ASP A 236 -0.87 16.36 9.98
C ASP A 236 -2.28 16.79 10.47
N PRO A 237 -2.63 18.07 10.35
CA PRO A 237 -3.91 18.59 10.82
C PRO A 237 -5.11 18.01 10.06
N LEU A 238 -4.93 17.50 8.84
CA LEU A 238 -6.01 16.88 8.05
C LEU A 238 -6.42 15.51 8.60
N THR A 239 -5.51 14.81 9.26
CA THR A 239 -5.78 13.51 9.87
C THR A 239 -5.87 13.57 11.40
N GLY A 240 -5.46 14.68 12.01
CA GLY A 240 -5.38 14.84 13.46
C GLY A 240 -4.33 13.94 14.12
N LYS A 241 -3.32 13.47 13.36
CA LYS A 241 -2.28 12.56 13.82
C LYS A 241 -0.89 13.07 13.46
N THR A 242 0.08 12.77 14.31
CA THR A 242 1.48 12.86 13.93
C THR A 242 1.84 11.72 12.97
N ASN A 243 2.85 11.93 12.16
CA ASN A 243 3.38 10.85 11.31
C ASN A 243 3.91 9.68 12.15
N SER A 244 4.42 9.95 13.36
CA SER A 244 4.86 8.92 14.30
C SER A 244 3.71 8.03 14.78
N GLU A 245 2.50 8.59 15.00
CA GLU A 245 1.30 7.82 15.34
C GLU A 245 0.85 6.94 14.16
N ILE A 246 0.82 7.49 12.95
CA ILE A 246 0.49 6.71 11.74
C ILE A 246 1.47 5.56 11.57
N ALA A 247 2.77 5.84 11.72
CA ALA A 247 3.83 4.84 11.60
C ALA A 247 3.76 3.76 12.69
N ALA A 248 3.42 4.13 13.93
CA ALA A 248 3.23 3.17 15.02
C ALA A 248 2.05 2.24 14.76
N LEU A 249 0.92 2.77 14.29
CA LEU A 249 -0.25 1.98 13.89
C LEU A 249 0.08 1.02 12.73
N SER A 250 0.86 1.50 11.74
CA SER A 250 1.34 0.67 10.63
C SER A 250 2.25 -0.46 11.14
N ARG A 251 3.26 -0.13 11.95
CA ARG A 251 4.20 -1.11 12.53
C ARG A 251 3.49 -2.17 13.36
N SER A 252 2.45 -1.78 14.10
CA SER A 252 1.66 -2.68 14.95
C SER A 252 0.82 -3.70 14.17
N GLN A 253 0.82 -3.64 12.83
CA GLN A 253 0.17 -4.67 12.03
C GLN A 253 0.99 -5.96 11.92
N HIS A 254 2.30 -5.91 12.18
CA HIS A 254 3.20 -7.08 12.20
C HIS A 254 3.04 -7.90 13.49
N LYS A 255 1.84 -8.40 13.72
CA LYS A 255 1.45 -9.09 14.95
C LYS A 255 2.22 -10.40 15.15
N SER A 256 2.43 -11.16 14.06
CA SER A 256 3.20 -12.40 14.09
C SER A 256 4.65 -12.19 14.57
N GLN A 257 5.17 -10.95 14.45
CA GLN A 257 6.49 -10.56 14.91
C GLN A 257 6.47 -9.90 16.30
N GLY A 258 5.32 -9.94 17.00
CA GLY A 258 5.16 -9.39 18.35
C GLY A 258 5.18 -7.86 18.42
N PHE A 259 5.01 -7.16 17.30
CA PHE A 259 5.04 -5.72 17.31
C PHE A 259 3.75 -5.10 17.84
N GLY A 260 3.87 -4.38 18.96
CA GLY A 260 3.00 -3.31 19.38
C GLY A 260 3.86 -2.08 19.58
N SER A 261 3.72 -1.07 18.73
CA SER A 261 4.60 0.09 18.75
C SER A 261 3.90 1.29 19.34
N ALA A 262 4.45 1.84 20.42
CA ALA A 262 4.00 3.13 20.93
C ALA A 262 4.43 4.26 19.99
N ALA A 263 3.54 5.24 19.82
CA ALA A 263 3.88 6.45 19.09
C ALA A 263 4.88 7.28 19.88
N ALA A 264 5.90 7.79 19.19
CA ALA A 264 6.82 8.74 19.77
C ALA A 264 6.32 10.16 19.51
N LEU A 265 6.40 11.01 20.52
CA LEU A 265 6.04 12.43 20.41
C LEU A 265 7.25 13.28 19.99
N GLY A 266 6.97 14.44 19.39
CA GLY A 266 7.96 15.44 19.03
C GLY A 266 8.75 15.11 17.77
N GLU A 267 9.87 15.80 17.58
CA GLU A 267 10.73 15.63 16.42
C GLU A 267 11.33 14.23 16.33
N ARG A 268 11.36 13.73 15.12
CA ARG A 268 11.96 12.44 14.78
C ARG A 268 12.79 12.57 13.51
N MET A 269 14.10 12.59 13.70
CA MET A 269 15.02 12.68 12.57
C MET A 269 15.31 11.29 12.01
N GLU A 270 15.17 11.17 10.70
CA GLU A 270 15.64 10.03 9.90
C GLU A 270 16.71 10.54 8.95
N TYR A 271 17.68 9.66 8.66
CA TYR A 271 18.86 10.04 7.88
C TYR A 271 18.95 9.15 6.64
N LEU A 272 19.13 9.80 5.50
CA LEU A 272 19.31 9.14 4.20
C LEU A 272 20.72 9.43 3.71
N GLU A 273 21.55 8.41 3.71
CA GLU A 273 22.93 8.45 3.19
C GLU A 273 22.88 8.16 1.68
N LEU A 274 23.50 9.01 0.88
CA LEU A 274 23.55 8.81 -0.57
C LEU A 274 24.47 7.66 -0.95
N VAL A 275 23.92 6.63 -1.61
CA VAL A 275 24.68 5.46 -2.10
C VAL A 275 25.01 5.60 -3.59
N LYS A 276 24.03 5.99 -4.40
CA LYS A 276 24.17 6.17 -5.85
C LYS A 276 23.49 7.45 -6.31
N GLY A 277 24.01 8.03 -7.37
CA GLY A 277 23.45 9.23 -8.00
C GLY A 277 24.16 10.52 -7.63
N LYS A 278 23.58 11.64 -8.06
CA LYS A 278 24.18 12.98 -7.85
C LYS A 278 24.02 13.42 -6.39
N LYS A 279 25.11 13.97 -5.81
CA LYS A 279 25.10 14.62 -4.47
C LYS A 279 24.05 15.73 -4.42
N LEU A 280 23.51 15.93 -3.22
CA LEU A 280 22.53 16.98 -2.95
C LEU A 280 23.24 18.17 -2.29
N SER A 281 22.69 19.35 -2.51
CA SER A 281 23.06 20.60 -1.85
C SER A 281 22.09 21.00 -0.74
N THR A 282 20.92 20.32 -0.68
CA THR A 282 19.86 20.60 0.29
C THR A 282 19.40 19.31 0.97
N ASN A 283 18.59 19.43 2.03
CA ASN A 283 17.92 18.32 2.69
C ASN A 283 16.67 17.80 1.95
N ASN A 284 16.55 18.08 0.64
CA ASN A 284 15.43 17.60 -0.17
C ASN A 284 15.82 16.38 -1.01
N PRO A 285 15.33 15.17 -0.72
CA PRO A 285 15.65 13.97 -1.50
C PRO A 285 15.27 14.07 -2.98
N PHE A 286 14.31 14.95 -3.33
CA PHE A 286 13.87 15.24 -4.70
C PHE A 286 14.61 16.40 -5.37
N GLU A 287 15.71 16.91 -4.78
CA GLU A 287 16.49 17.98 -5.40
C GLU A 287 16.84 17.65 -6.86
N GLY A 288 16.54 18.59 -7.78
CA GLY A 288 16.79 18.42 -9.20
C GLY A 288 15.80 17.48 -9.91
N ILE A 289 14.73 17.05 -9.24
CA ILE A 289 13.63 16.27 -9.81
C ILE A 289 12.38 17.14 -9.84
N ASP A 290 11.84 17.38 -11.03
CA ASP A 290 10.56 18.09 -11.13
C ASP A 290 9.42 17.13 -10.69
N THR A 291 8.76 17.51 -9.61
CA THR A 291 7.63 16.74 -9.02
C THR A 291 6.27 17.39 -9.29
N LYS A 292 6.23 18.42 -10.13
CA LYS A 292 5.01 19.15 -10.54
C LYS A 292 4.54 18.68 -11.91
N TRP A 293 3.39 19.16 -12.33
CA TRP A 293 2.85 18.89 -13.66
C TRP A 293 3.69 19.47 -14.81
N THR A 294 4.58 20.41 -14.53
CA THR A 294 5.60 20.92 -15.47
C THR A 294 6.55 19.83 -15.96
N ARG A 295 6.70 18.75 -15.20
CA ARG A 295 7.44 17.54 -15.56
C ARG A 295 6.98 16.92 -16.88
N ILE A 296 5.72 17.14 -17.27
CA ILE A 296 5.09 16.52 -18.44
C ILE A 296 4.79 17.62 -19.46
N LYS A 297 5.19 17.41 -20.72
CA LYS A 297 4.83 18.32 -21.80
C LYS A 297 3.30 18.45 -21.88
N GLY A 298 2.79 19.67 -21.79
CA GLY A 298 1.35 19.96 -21.74
C GLY A 298 0.70 19.82 -20.36
N GLY A 299 1.46 19.50 -19.32
CA GLY A 299 0.90 19.29 -17.97
C GLY A 299 0.65 20.59 -17.17
N SER A 300 1.34 21.69 -17.46
CA SER A 300 1.23 22.94 -16.68
C SER A 300 -0.21 23.44 -16.49
N PRO A 301 -1.10 23.45 -17.51
CA PRO A 301 -2.50 23.84 -17.32
C PRO A 301 -3.26 22.91 -16.35
N ILE A 302 -2.93 21.62 -16.34
CA ILE A 302 -3.53 20.61 -15.43
C ILE A 302 -3.20 20.98 -13.98
N GLY A 303 -1.93 21.27 -13.70
CA GLY A 303 -1.51 21.70 -12.37
C GLY A 303 -2.22 22.95 -11.88
N LYS A 304 -2.41 23.93 -12.76
CA LYS A 304 -3.17 25.15 -12.46
C LYS A 304 -4.65 24.86 -12.15
N ALA A 305 -5.29 24.02 -12.96
CA ALA A 305 -6.69 23.62 -12.74
C ALA A 305 -6.87 22.87 -11.41
N ILE A 306 -5.95 21.96 -11.06
CA ILE A 306 -5.98 21.26 -9.77
C ILE A 306 -5.79 22.24 -8.61
N ASN A 307 -4.87 23.21 -8.70
CA ASN A 307 -4.69 24.21 -7.66
C ASN A 307 -5.99 25.01 -7.44
N LYS A 308 -6.66 25.44 -8.52
CA LYS A 308 -7.94 26.11 -8.40
C LYS A 308 -8.98 25.27 -7.64
N ILE A 309 -9.06 23.95 -7.92
CA ILE A 309 -9.98 23.05 -7.20
C ILE A 309 -9.58 22.93 -5.73
N ILE A 310 -8.28 22.94 -5.40
CA ILE A 310 -7.77 22.91 -4.02
C ILE A 310 -8.19 24.19 -3.28
N ASP A 311 -8.02 25.34 -3.92
CA ASP A 311 -8.34 26.65 -3.33
C ASP A 311 -9.86 26.84 -3.12
N ASP A 312 -10.67 26.32 -4.02
CA ASP A 312 -12.14 26.39 -4.00
C ASP A 312 -12.79 25.22 -3.20
N PHE A 313 -12.00 24.36 -2.52
CA PHE A 313 -12.53 23.16 -1.90
C PHE A 313 -13.45 23.45 -0.71
N ASP A 314 -14.69 22.98 -0.81
CA ASP A 314 -15.69 23.08 0.26
C ASP A 314 -15.74 21.79 1.08
N PHE A 315 -15.23 21.82 2.34
CA PHE A 315 -15.21 20.69 3.25
C PHE A 315 -16.61 20.19 3.63
N SER A 316 -17.63 21.04 3.54
CA SER A 316 -19.03 20.66 3.80
C SER A 316 -19.71 20.04 2.57
N ALA A 317 -19.18 20.32 1.38
CA ALA A 317 -19.73 19.89 0.10
C ALA A 317 -18.68 19.41 -0.91
N PRO A 318 -17.90 18.36 -0.60
CA PRO A 318 -16.82 17.87 -1.48
C PRO A 318 -17.28 17.51 -2.89
N TYR A 319 -18.57 17.17 -3.06
CA TYR A 319 -19.17 16.83 -4.36
C TYR A 319 -19.07 17.98 -5.38
N LYS A 320 -18.97 19.24 -4.93
CA LYS A 320 -18.77 20.40 -5.81
C LYS A 320 -17.46 20.30 -6.61
N SER A 321 -16.48 19.56 -6.12
CA SER A 321 -15.21 19.32 -6.83
C SER A 321 -15.33 18.27 -7.95
N ALA A 322 -16.41 17.49 -8.01
CA ALA A 322 -16.52 16.41 -9.01
C ALA A 322 -16.62 16.93 -10.47
N PRO A 323 -17.42 17.96 -10.81
CA PRO A 323 -17.45 18.50 -12.17
C PRO A 323 -16.10 19.02 -12.65
N PRO A 324 -15.38 19.92 -11.95
CA PRO A 324 -14.09 20.39 -12.43
C PRO A 324 -13.02 19.29 -12.44
N LEU A 325 -13.12 18.25 -11.61
CA LEU A 325 -12.25 17.08 -11.71
C LEU A 325 -12.50 16.25 -12.98
N LEU A 326 -13.71 16.22 -13.52
CA LEU A 326 -14.00 15.60 -14.82
C LEU A 326 -13.31 16.36 -15.96
N GLU A 327 -13.27 17.69 -15.91
CA GLU A 327 -12.53 18.51 -16.86
C GLU A 327 -11.03 18.24 -16.79
N VAL A 328 -10.46 18.22 -15.58
CA VAL A 328 -9.05 17.82 -15.36
C VAL A 328 -8.77 16.42 -15.89
N LYS A 329 -9.68 15.46 -15.66
CA LYS A 329 -9.54 14.11 -16.21
C LYS A 329 -9.47 14.13 -17.74
N ALA A 330 -10.31 14.92 -18.41
CA ALA A 330 -10.28 15.07 -19.87
C ALA A 330 -8.93 15.65 -20.35
N MET A 331 -8.38 16.65 -19.64
CA MET A 331 -7.06 17.20 -19.94
C MET A 331 -5.95 16.15 -19.80
N ILE A 332 -6.00 15.32 -18.74
CA ILE A 332 -5.03 14.24 -18.53
C ILE A 332 -5.10 13.20 -19.66
N PHE A 333 -6.29 12.93 -20.21
CA PHE A 333 -6.46 12.00 -21.33
C PHE A 333 -5.76 12.46 -22.60
N GLN A 334 -5.56 13.76 -22.80
CA GLN A 334 -4.87 14.32 -23.97
C GLN A 334 -3.34 14.24 -23.87
N LEU A 335 -2.79 13.91 -22.70
CA LEU A 335 -1.34 13.79 -22.53
C LEU A 335 -0.76 12.63 -23.33
N ASN A 336 0.43 12.82 -23.89
CA ASN A 336 1.21 11.77 -24.54
C ASN A 336 1.99 10.89 -23.54
N ASP A 337 2.25 11.37 -22.31
CA ASP A 337 2.90 10.59 -21.28
C ASP A 337 2.03 9.40 -20.85
N THR A 338 2.50 8.20 -21.13
CA THR A 338 1.73 6.97 -20.84
C THR A 338 1.78 6.57 -19.36
N HIS A 339 2.87 6.90 -18.66
CA HIS A 339 3.05 6.51 -17.26
C HIS A 339 2.21 7.36 -16.31
N TRP A 340 2.47 8.66 -16.29
CA TRP A 340 1.74 9.56 -15.40
C TRP A 340 0.27 9.68 -15.77
N LYS A 341 -0.06 9.66 -17.05
CA LYS A 341 -1.45 9.54 -17.52
C LYS A 341 -2.16 8.36 -16.85
N LYS A 342 -1.58 7.14 -16.95
CA LYS A 342 -2.16 5.94 -16.33
C LYS A 342 -2.31 6.06 -14.81
N VAL A 343 -1.29 6.58 -14.13
CA VAL A 343 -1.31 6.78 -12.67
C VAL A 343 -2.38 7.79 -12.28
N LYS A 344 -2.38 8.97 -12.91
CA LYS A 344 -3.25 10.09 -12.52
C LYS A 344 -4.71 9.86 -12.92
N ILE A 345 -5.00 9.16 -14.02
CA ILE A 345 -6.37 8.74 -14.35
C ILE A 345 -6.93 7.79 -13.28
N LYS A 346 -6.15 6.87 -12.76
CA LYS A 346 -6.59 6.00 -11.67
C LYS A 346 -6.86 6.81 -10.38
N GLU A 347 -5.97 7.74 -10.05
CA GLU A 347 -6.11 8.59 -8.86
C GLU A 347 -7.34 9.50 -8.97
N ILE A 348 -7.55 10.19 -10.10
CA ILE A 348 -8.66 11.12 -10.29
C ILE A 348 -10.02 10.41 -10.36
N ASN A 349 -10.11 9.22 -10.97
CA ASN A 349 -11.34 8.43 -10.95
C ASN A 349 -11.74 8.06 -9.51
N SER A 350 -10.77 7.60 -8.70
CA SER A 350 -11.02 7.32 -7.29
C SER A 350 -11.43 8.57 -6.52
N LEU A 351 -10.81 9.70 -6.81
CA LEU A 351 -11.08 10.97 -6.14
C LEU A 351 -12.49 11.49 -6.47
N ILE A 352 -12.93 11.42 -7.73
CA ILE A 352 -14.31 11.81 -8.14
C ILE A 352 -15.34 10.97 -7.39
N VAL A 353 -15.18 9.65 -7.34
CA VAL A 353 -16.05 8.73 -6.58
C VAL A 353 -16.13 9.15 -5.11
N GLN A 354 -14.99 9.54 -4.53
CA GLN A 354 -14.91 9.95 -3.13
C GLN A 354 -15.52 11.33 -2.88
N CYS A 355 -15.34 12.28 -3.78
CA CYS A 355 -16.00 13.60 -3.71
C CYS A 355 -17.52 13.45 -3.70
N LEU A 356 -18.07 12.55 -4.50
CA LEU A 356 -19.49 12.24 -4.54
C LEU A 356 -19.96 11.43 -3.32
N GLY A 357 -19.08 10.86 -2.51
CA GLY A 357 -19.41 9.88 -1.49
C GLY A 357 -20.01 8.59 -2.07
N LEU A 358 -19.89 8.39 -3.39
CA LEU A 358 -20.48 7.30 -4.13
C LEU A 358 -19.99 5.93 -3.61
N LYS A 359 -20.92 5.05 -3.27
CA LYS A 359 -20.66 3.66 -2.88
C LYS A 359 -21.04 2.74 -4.02
N LEU A 360 -20.06 1.99 -4.50
CA LEU A 360 -20.21 0.96 -5.53
C LEU A 360 -19.59 -0.31 -4.98
N GLN A 361 -20.38 -1.37 -4.86
CA GLN A 361 -19.96 -2.67 -4.36
C GLN A 361 -20.47 -3.75 -5.29
N PHE A 362 -19.61 -4.70 -5.63
CA PHE A 362 -19.97 -5.89 -6.38
C PHE A 362 -19.44 -7.09 -5.60
N ASN A 363 -20.31 -7.72 -4.84
CA ASN A 363 -19.97 -8.73 -3.85
C ASN A 363 -20.60 -10.07 -4.19
N ALA A 364 -19.86 -11.15 -3.97
CA ALA A 364 -20.44 -12.48 -3.90
C ALA A 364 -21.24 -12.63 -2.59
N GLN A 365 -22.31 -13.38 -2.63
CA GLN A 365 -23.15 -13.67 -1.47
C GLN A 365 -22.38 -14.53 -0.46
N MET A 366 -21.50 -15.42 -0.95
CA MET A 366 -20.64 -16.27 -0.14
C MET A 366 -19.17 -15.90 -0.33
N PRO A 367 -18.33 -16.00 0.69
CA PRO A 367 -16.91 -15.68 0.59
C PRO A 367 -16.09 -16.72 -0.20
N TYR A 368 -16.66 -17.86 -0.49
CA TYR A 368 -16.11 -18.96 -1.28
C TYR A 368 -17.16 -19.53 -2.22
N GLY A 369 -16.72 -20.26 -3.24
CA GLY A 369 -17.61 -20.99 -4.16
C GLY A 369 -16.95 -22.26 -4.62
N VAL A 370 -17.73 -23.31 -4.84
CA VAL A 370 -17.30 -24.58 -5.41
C VAL A 370 -17.36 -24.49 -6.94
N VAL A 371 -16.32 -24.98 -7.62
CA VAL A 371 -16.26 -24.93 -9.09
C VAL A 371 -17.45 -25.69 -9.69
N GLY A 372 -18.15 -25.05 -10.61
CA GLY A 372 -19.36 -25.59 -11.26
C GLY A 372 -20.67 -25.29 -10.57
N GLU A 373 -20.66 -24.85 -9.30
CA GLU A 373 -21.87 -24.47 -8.57
C GLU A 373 -22.30 -23.02 -8.88
N ASP A 374 -23.57 -22.74 -8.58
CA ASP A 374 -24.15 -21.42 -8.75
C ASP A 374 -23.57 -20.43 -7.77
N LEU A 375 -23.27 -19.23 -8.25
CA LEU A 375 -22.75 -18.11 -7.48
C LEU A 375 -23.63 -16.89 -7.74
N GLN A 376 -24.23 -16.39 -6.70
CA GLN A 376 -24.96 -15.11 -6.76
C GLN A 376 -24.03 -13.95 -6.42
N LEU A 377 -24.02 -12.95 -7.31
CA LEU A 377 -23.29 -11.69 -7.16
C LEU A 377 -24.31 -10.55 -7.03
N LYS A 378 -24.01 -9.59 -6.19
CA LYS A 378 -24.87 -8.43 -5.94
C LYS A 378 -24.14 -7.12 -6.20
N LEU A 379 -24.69 -6.34 -7.13
CA LEU A 379 -24.30 -4.94 -7.31
C LEU A 379 -25.10 -4.07 -6.36
N ILE A 380 -24.41 -3.29 -5.56
CA ILE A 380 -25.00 -2.31 -4.64
C ILE A 380 -24.44 -0.95 -5.02
N ALA A 381 -25.29 0.04 -5.25
CA ALA A 381 -24.91 1.40 -5.54
C ALA A 381 -25.70 2.40 -4.69
N ASN A 382 -25.03 3.43 -4.18
CA ASN A 382 -25.66 4.54 -3.47
C ASN A 382 -24.94 5.84 -3.80
N ASN A 383 -25.66 6.86 -4.21
CA ASN A 383 -25.17 8.21 -4.44
C ASN A 383 -25.75 9.15 -3.36
N PRO A 384 -24.97 9.50 -2.32
CA PRO A 384 -25.43 10.46 -1.30
C PRO A 384 -25.37 11.92 -1.75
N SER A 385 -24.65 12.22 -2.86
CA SER A 385 -24.54 13.59 -3.36
C SER A 385 -25.83 14.07 -4.04
N PRO A 386 -26.04 15.39 -4.11
CA PRO A 386 -27.16 15.98 -4.86
C PRO A 386 -26.94 15.94 -6.39
N LEU A 387 -25.75 15.58 -6.87
CA LEU A 387 -25.45 15.54 -8.30
C LEU A 387 -26.07 14.31 -8.94
N THR A 388 -26.53 14.45 -10.17
CA THR A 388 -27.06 13.33 -10.96
C THR A 388 -25.92 12.38 -11.33
N VAL A 389 -26.06 11.11 -10.94
CA VAL A 389 -25.15 10.02 -11.31
C VAL A 389 -25.96 8.95 -12.03
N VAL A 390 -25.52 8.59 -13.24
CA VAL A 390 -26.17 7.55 -14.04
C VAL A 390 -25.27 6.32 -14.06
N LEU A 391 -25.80 5.21 -13.58
CA LEU A 391 -25.19 3.89 -13.69
C LEU A 391 -25.48 3.34 -15.09
N LYS A 392 -24.52 3.46 -16.00
CA LYS A 392 -24.67 3.05 -17.41
C LYS A 392 -24.83 1.54 -17.54
N GLY A 393 -23.96 0.81 -16.89
CA GLY A 393 -23.94 -0.65 -16.97
C GLY A 393 -22.86 -1.27 -16.11
N ILE A 394 -22.76 -2.57 -16.23
CA ILE A 394 -21.72 -3.39 -15.63
C ILE A 394 -21.21 -4.39 -16.67
N GLU A 395 -19.90 -4.49 -16.79
CA GLU A 395 -19.22 -5.52 -17.57
C GLU A 395 -18.64 -6.57 -16.60
N PHE A 396 -19.05 -7.82 -16.77
CA PHE A 396 -18.62 -8.93 -15.91
C PHE A 396 -18.46 -10.21 -16.72
N LYS A 397 -17.34 -10.92 -16.59
CA LYS A 397 -16.99 -12.15 -17.33
C LYS A 397 -17.09 -12.01 -18.86
N GLY A 398 -16.84 -10.82 -19.40
CA GLY A 398 -16.93 -10.53 -20.84
C GLY A 398 -18.34 -10.22 -21.33
N GLU A 399 -19.36 -10.27 -20.47
CA GLU A 399 -20.73 -9.87 -20.75
C GLU A 399 -20.96 -8.44 -20.27
N ALA A 400 -21.67 -7.65 -21.07
CA ALA A 400 -22.10 -6.30 -20.74
C ALA A 400 -23.59 -6.29 -20.41
N TYR A 401 -23.92 -5.68 -19.29
CA TYR A 401 -25.31 -5.51 -18.84
C TYR A 401 -25.64 -4.02 -18.81
N ASP A 402 -26.48 -3.56 -19.73
CA ASP A 402 -26.94 -2.19 -19.73
C ASP A 402 -27.96 -1.97 -18.62
N LEU A 403 -27.76 -0.92 -17.84
CA LEU A 403 -28.62 -0.56 -16.73
C LEU A 403 -29.33 0.77 -16.97
N ASN A 404 -28.60 1.78 -17.46
CA ASN A 404 -29.08 3.15 -17.72
C ASN A 404 -29.95 3.72 -16.58
N PHE A 405 -29.54 3.45 -15.34
CA PHE A 405 -30.29 3.76 -14.14
C PHE A 405 -29.76 5.05 -13.47
N SER A 406 -30.64 6.03 -13.29
CA SER A 406 -30.31 7.25 -12.55
C SER A 406 -30.34 6.98 -11.03
N LEU A 407 -29.20 7.10 -10.38
CA LEU A 407 -29.08 6.94 -8.93
C LEU A 407 -29.66 8.18 -8.23
N LYS A 408 -30.86 8.04 -7.66
CA LYS A 408 -31.48 9.10 -6.84
C LYS A 408 -30.67 9.33 -5.57
N THR A 409 -30.60 10.59 -5.15
CA THR A 409 -29.86 11.00 -3.93
C THR A 409 -30.24 10.13 -2.73
N ASN A 410 -29.21 9.50 -2.16
CA ASN A 410 -29.28 8.63 -0.98
C ASN A 410 -30.32 7.48 -1.09
N ARG A 411 -30.66 7.06 -2.30
CA ARG A 411 -31.49 5.88 -2.57
C ARG A 411 -30.62 4.69 -2.95
N LEU A 412 -30.80 3.60 -2.21
CA LEU A 412 -30.05 2.36 -2.47
C LEU A 412 -30.56 1.71 -3.76
N PHE A 413 -29.65 1.46 -4.69
CA PHE A 413 -29.84 0.59 -5.84
C PHE A 413 -29.19 -0.76 -5.57
N ASN A 414 -29.87 -1.85 -5.91
CA ASN A 414 -29.26 -3.17 -5.89
C ASN A 414 -29.80 -4.02 -7.05
N LYS A 415 -28.92 -4.89 -7.59
CA LYS A 415 -29.24 -5.85 -8.64
C LYS A 415 -28.43 -7.11 -8.42
N SER A 416 -29.08 -8.26 -8.50
CA SER A 416 -28.41 -9.57 -8.44
C SER A 416 -28.06 -10.06 -9.84
N PHE A 417 -26.97 -10.84 -9.91
CA PHE A 417 -26.49 -11.52 -11.10
C PHE A 417 -26.16 -12.94 -10.70
N ASP A 418 -26.74 -13.89 -11.40
CA ASP A 418 -26.46 -15.30 -11.18
C ASP A 418 -25.42 -15.76 -12.20
N THR A 419 -24.43 -16.51 -11.74
CA THR A 419 -23.37 -17.08 -12.57
C THR A 419 -22.92 -18.40 -11.96
N LYS A 420 -22.23 -19.21 -12.75
CA LYS A 420 -21.54 -20.40 -12.23
C LYS A 420 -20.09 -20.09 -11.89
N THR A 421 -19.64 -20.63 -10.79
CA THR A 421 -18.20 -20.61 -10.47
C THR A 421 -17.45 -21.38 -11.54
N SER A 422 -16.35 -20.81 -12.01
CA SER A 422 -15.53 -21.37 -13.07
C SER A 422 -14.06 -21.09 -12.83
N GLY A 423 -13.20 -21.89 -13.44
CA GLY A 423 -11.76 -21.76 -13.34
C GLY A 423 -11.13 -22.75 -12.34
N ALA A 424 -9.84 -22.58 -12.10
CA ALA A 424 -9.11 -23.39 -11.14
C ALA A 424 -9.38 -22.92 -9.69
N ILE A 425 -9.12 -23.78 -8.74
CA ILE A 425 -9.12 -23.44 -7.31
C ILE A 425 -8.19 -22.25 -7.09
N SER A 426 -8.70 -21.22 -6.42
CA SER A 426 -7.91 -20.03 -6.10
C SER A 426 -6.83 -20.37 -5.08
N SER A 427 -5.59 -20.00 -5.37
CA SER A 427 -4.46 -20.16 -4.47
C SER A 427 -3.49 -18.98 -4.63
N PRO A 428 -2.59 -18.75 -3.66
CA PRO A 428 -1.51 -17.82 -3.85
C PRO A 428 -0.64 -18.24 -5.04
N TYR A 429 -0.45 -17.35 -6.02
CA TYR A 429 0.24 -17.70 -7.28
C TYR A 429 1.68 -18.18 -7.09
N TRP A 430 2.32 -17.80 -5.98
CA TRP A 430 3.68 -18.21 -5.63
C TRP A 430 3.75 -19.58 -4.92
N LEU A 431 2.59 -20.16 -4.58
CA LEU A 431 2.48 -21.50 -3.96
C LEU A 431 1.85 -22.53 -4.90
N THR A 432 1.67 -22.22 -6.19
CA THR A 432 1.04 -23.13 -7.16
C THR A 432 1.98 -24.24 -7.63
N GLN A 433 3.28 -24.05 -7.48
CA GLN A 433 4.31 -25.01 -7.84
C GLN A 433 5.29 -25.20 -6.70
N LYS A 434 5.93 -26.39 -6.64
CA LYS A 434 6.99 -26.66 -5.69
C LYS A 434 8.19 -25.78 -6.00
N GLY A 435 8.57 -24.91 -5.07
CA GLY A 435 9.75 -24.06 -5.15
C GLY A 435 11.05 -24.80 -4.80
N THR A 436 12.14 -24.05 -4.86
CA THR A 436 13.45 -24.44 -4.29
C THR A 436 13.57 -23.92 -2.85
N GLN A 437 14.69 -24.18 -2.19
CA GLN A 437 14.96 -23.60 -0.88
C GLN A 437 14.94 -22.06 -0.92
N GLY A 438 15.45 -21.45 -1.99
CA GLY A 438 15.63 -20.01 -2.08
C GLY A 438 14.59 -19.29 -2.97
N MET A 439 13.77 -20.02 -3.73
CA MET A 439 12.88 -19.40 -4.71
C MET A 439 11.51 -20.07 -4.75
N TYR A 440 10.47 -19.26 -4.77
CA TYR A 440 9.17 -19.71 -5.26
C TYR A 440 9.18 -19.84 -6.79
N ILE A 441 8.35 -20.74 -7.32
CA ILE A 441 8.19 -20.96 -8.75
C ILE A 441 6.73 -20.76 -9.14
N THR A 442 6.49 -20.13 -10.28
CA THR A 442 5.14 -19.92 -10.83
C THR A 442 5.17 -19.89 -12.36
N ASP A 443 4.11 -20.41 -12.97
CA ASP A 443 3.81 -20.22 -14.39
C ASP A 443 3.16 -18.86 -14.70
N LYS A 444 2.66 -18.16 -13.66
CA LYS A 444 2.00 -16.84 -13.75
C LYS A 444 3.02 -15.69 -13.71
N LYS A 445 3.95 -15.67 -14.66
CA LYS A 445 5.05 -14.69 -14.72
C LYS A 445 4.55 -13.23 -14.66
N GLU A 446 3.40 -12.94 -15.26
CA GLU A 446 2.77 -11.62 -15.26
C GLU A 446 2.27 -11.16 -13.87
N TRP A 447 2.19 -12.07 -12.90
CA TRP A 447 1.80 -11.76 -11.54
C TRP A 447 2.98 -11.53 -10.60
N ILE A 448 4.20 -11.90 -11.02
CA ILE A 448 5.40 -11.67 -10.23
C ILE A 448 5.48 -10.21 -9.81
N GLY A 449 5.81 -9.98 -8.55
CA GLY A 449 5.85 -8.67 -7.93
C GLY A 449 4.56 -8.24 -7.25
N ARG A 450 3.45 -8.92 -7.47
CA ARG A 450 2.19 -8.59 -6.79
C ARG A 450 2.15 -9.20 -5.39
N ALA A 451 1.52 -8.49 -4.46
CA ALA A 451 1.29 -9.02 -3.12
C ALA A 451 0.21 -10.12 -3.10
N LYS A 452 -0.76 -10.03 -4.00
CA LYS A 452 -1.86 -11.01 -4.15
C LYS A 452 -2.12 -11.31 -5.62
N PRO A 453 -2.67 -12.50 -5.94
CA PRO A 453 -3.21 -12.75 -7.27
C PRO A 453 -4.32 -11.72 -7.60
N PRO A 454 -4.60 -11.48 -8.87
CA PRO A 454 -5.80 -10.75 -9.25
C PRO A 454 -7.05 -11.42 -8.69
N ALA A 455 -8.09 -10.63 -8.40
CA ALA A 455 -9.38 -11.20 -8.04
C ALA A 455 -9.88 -12.13 -9.15
N ALA A 456 -10.44 -13.30 -8.77
CA ALA A 456 -10.98 -14.28 -9.72
C ALA A 456 -12.10 -13.68 -10.56
N TYR A 457 -12.93 -12.84 -9.94
CA TYR A 457 -14.00 -12.12 -10.61
C TYR A 457 -13.78 -10.61 -10.50
N LYS A 458 -13.94 -9.93 -11.62
CA LYS A 458 -13.85 -8.47 -11.72
C LYS A 458 -15.05 -7.95 -12.49
N ALA A 459 -15.63 -6.89 -11.99
CA ALA A 459 -16.60 -6.12 -12.70
C ALA A 459 -16.07 -4.72 -13.00
N LYS A 460 -16.46 -4.20 -14.17
CA LYS A 460 -16.26 -2.80 -14.54
C LYS A 460 -17.64 -2.15 -14.50
N ILE A 461 -17.75 -1.13 -13.69
CA ILE A 461 -19.01 -0.38 -13.44
C ILE A 461 -18.83 1.03 -13.99
#